data_9986fae33ff131c06579515d3e6bd5e9
#
_entry.id   9986fae33ff131c06579515d3e6bd5e9
#
_cell.length_a   1.000
_cell.length_b   1.000
_cell.length_c   1.000
_cell.angle_alpha   90.00
_cell.angle_beta   90.00
_cell.angle_gamma   90.00
#
_symmetry.space_group_name_H-M   'P 1'
#
loop_
_entity.id
_entity.type
_entity.pdbx_description
1 polymer ?
#
loop_
_entity_poly.entity_id
_entity_poly.type
_entity_poly.pdbx_seq_one_letter_code
_entity_poly.pdbx_strand_id
1 'polypeptide(L)'
;MSTPVASPDQRRIDRRLFTIRSIATLGGLLFGYDTGVISGALPFLKEPVSQGGMALTAFNESIVTTSLTVGAAFGALIGGRLSDRYGRKRNIMTVAVIFLVGALGCSLAPSYPVLVIFRFILGLAVGGASATVPVYLSEISPVEIRGTMVSRNELMIVTGQLLAYTCNAVIATFWPGANAWRWMLVLATLPAIGLWIGIHLLPESPRWLARKGRVSEMWEVLNQVRMTDTVQGEGEDIVRRVDEEARMGKGSWADLRTPWIRKITLIGIGLAFLSQLTGVNGIMYYAPTILISTGLGAQASIVATIANGVVSVISVYIGIAFFLKRLPRRRMILTGQSGCVASLIALGLVFLLPESMARSYLVLLFMLSFLFFMQCFIGVTFWLMLSEIFPMRVRGLANGVAVFCNWMGNVIVAFTFPNLIEAIQGNVFFVFALVNLGSLAFYARFLPETKGHSLEALERIFQERYS
;
A
#
# COMPACT_ATOMS: atom_id res chain seq x y z
N MET A 1 3.75 28.75 28.45
CA MET A 1 2.38 28.75 27.90
C MET A 1 1.75 27.40 28.26
N SER A 2 0.82 27.41 29.22
CA SER A 2 0.08 26.22 29.63
C SER A 2 -0.82 25.78 28.46
N THR A 3 -0.63 24.54 27.99
CA THR A 3 -1.57 23.92 27.04
C THR A 3 -2.98 23.95 27.65
N PRO A 4 -4.00 24.47 26.95
CA PRO A 4 -5.36 24.47 27.48
C PRO A 4 -5.79 23.02 27.73
N VAL A 5 -6.31 22.78 28.94
CA VAL A 5 -6.81 21.46 29.34
C VAL A 5 -8.03 21.16 28.46
N ALA A 6 -7.93 20.11 27.63
CA ALA A 6 -9.02 19.69 26.76
C ALA A 6 -10.31 19.44 27.54
N SER A 7 -11.44 19.91 27.01
CA SER A 7 -12.77 19.68 27.62
C SER A 7 -13.10 18.20 27.72
N PRO A 8 -14.02 17.79 28.62
CA PRO A 8 -14.44 16.38 28.71
C PRO A 8 -14.97 15.83 27.39
N ASP A 9 -15.70 16.63 26.61
CA ASP A 9 -16.22 16.26 25.29
C ASP A 9 -15.10 16.08 24.28
N GLN A 10 -14.10 16.99 24.26
CA GLN A 10 -12.92 16.84 23.40
C GLN A 10 -12.19 15.54 23.68
N ARG A 11 -11.97 15.19 24.96
CA ARG A 11 -11.30 13.94 25.33
C ARG A 11 -12.10 12.70 24.90
N ARG A 12 -13.43 12.74 24.97
CA ARG A 12 -14.30 11.67 24.50
C ARG A 12 -14.18 11.46 23.00
N ILE A 13 -14.22 12.54 22.23
CA ILE A 13 -14.11 12.52 20.77
C ILE A 13 -12.72 12.03 20.35
N ASP A 14 -11.65 12.56 20.95
CA ASP A 14 -10.28 12.15 20.66
C ASP A 14 -10.07 10.65 20.92
N ARG A 15 -10.61 10.13 22.02
CA ARG A 15 -10.58 8.68 22.34
C ARG A 15 -11.35 7.88 21.30
N ARG A 16 -12.51 8.33 20.87
CA ARG A 16 -13.32 7.67 19.85
C ARG A 16 -12.62 7.65 18.50
N LEU A 17 -12.08 8.78 18.05
CA LEU A 17 -11.30 8.89 16.82
C LEU A 17 -10.02 8.04 16.89
N PHE A 18 -9.37 7.97 18.06
CA PHE A 18 -8.22 7.09 18.27
C PHE A 18 -8.60 5.62 18.07
N THR A 19 -9.71 5.17 18.67
CA THR A 19 -10.20 3.79 18.52
C THR A 19 -10.53 3.48 17.06
N ILE A 20 -11.30 4.35 16.39
CA ILE A 20 -11.66 4.20 14.98
C ILE A 20 -10.41 4.08 14.11
N ARG A 21 -9.47 4.98 14.31
CA ARG A 21 -8.21 4.98 13.57
C ARG A 21 -7.42 3.71 13.79
N SER A 22 -7.22 3.30 15.05
CA SER A 22 -6.41 2.13 15.40
C SER A 22 -6.98 0.85 14.80
N ILE A 23 -8.30 0.69 14.82
CA ILE A 23 -8.97 -0.48 14.24
C ILE A 23 -8.93 -0.43 12.70
N ALA A 24 -9.32 0.69 12.09
CA ALA A 24 -9.40 0.78 10.64
C ALA A 24 -8.02 0.61 9.97
N THR A 25 -6.95 1.12 10.59
CA THR A 25 -5.59 0.97 10.07
C THR A 25 -5.00 -0.44 10.22
N LEU A 26 -5.66 -1.36 10.97
CA LEU A 26 -5.31 -2.78 10.93
C LEU A 26 -5.45 -3.37 9.52
N GLY A 27 -6.32 -2.81 8.67
CA GLY A 27 -6.37 -3.18 7.26
C GLY A 27 -5.08 -2.87 6.51
N GLY A 28 -4.44 -1.73 6.79
CA GLY A 28 -3.10 -1.40 6.29
C GLY A 28 -2.03 -2.33 6.87
N LEU A 29 -2.09 -2.62 8.16
CA LEU A 29 -1.17 -3.55 8.82
C LEU A 29 -1.25 -4.95 8.22
N LEU A 30 -2.46 -5.45 7.91
CA LEU A 30 -2.66 -6.74 7.24
C LEU A 30 -2.00 -6.78 5.86
N PHE A 31 -2.19 -5.73 5.07
CA PHE A 31 -1.53 -5.61 3.77
C PHE A 31 0.00 -5.66 3.91
N GLY A 32 0.55 -4.88 4.84
CA GLY A 32 1.97 -4.87 5.09
C GLY A 32 2.50 -6.21 5.61
N TYR A 33 1.79 -6.83 6.55
CA TYR A 33 2.18 -8.14 7.07
C TYR A 33 2.28 -9.20 5.98
N ASP A 34 1.27 -9.27 5.10
CA ASP A 34 1.29 -10.24 4.01
C ASP A 34 2.44 -10.01 3.02
N THR A 35 2.74 -8.76 2.71
CA THR A 35 3.90 -8.40 1.88
C THR A 35 5.22 -8.85 2.51
N GLY A 36 5.34 -8.69 3.83
CA GLY A 36 6.56 -9.05 4.55
C GLY A 36 6.69 -10.55 4.82
N VAL A 37 5.59 -11.23 5.14
CA VAL A 37 5.64 -12.64 5.56
C VAL A 37 6.10 -13.59 4.45
N ILE A 38 5.70 -13.32 3.21
CA ILE A 38 6.06 -14.19 2.08
C ILE A 38 7.57 -14.22 1.86
N SER A 39 8.27 -13.11 2.07
CA SER A 39 9.73 -13.04 1.89
C SER A 39 10.49 -14.03 2.77
N GLY A 40 10.05 -14.22 4.01
CA GLY A 40 10.66 -15.20 4.92
C GLY A 40 10.19 -16.63 4.68
N ALA A 41 8.99 -16.82 4.11
CA ALA A 41 8.45 -18.14 3.80
C ALA A 41 9.07 -18.74 2.53
N LEU A 42 9.44 -17.92 1.54
CA LEU A 42 9.95 -18.37 0.24
C LEU A 42 11.20 -19.28 0.34
N PRO A 43 12.24 -18.98 1.14
CA PRO A 43 13.38 -19.87 1.30
C PRO A 43 12.98 -21.29 1.76
N PHE A 44 12.04 -21.41 2.70
CA PHE A 44 11.53 -22.70 3.18
C PHE A 44 10.65 -23.42 2.14
N LEU A 45 9.88 -22.67 1.35
CA LEU A 45 9.06 -23.24 0.27
C LEU A 45 9.90 -23.81 -0.88
N LYS A 46 11.13 -23.32 -1.08
CA LYS A 46 12.11 -23.85 -2.04
C LYS A 46 12.71 -25.17 -1.62
N GLU A 47 12.73 -25.46 -0.32
CA GLU A 47 13.26 -26.73 0.18
C GLU A 47 12.53 -27.94 -0.46
N PRO A 48 13.20 -29.10 -0.56
CA PRO A 48 12.58 -30.31 -1.06
C PRO A 48 11.33 -30.70 -0.26
N VAL A 49 10.39 -31.38 -0.92
CA VAL A 49 9.16 -31.87 -0.26
C VAL A 49 9.48 -32.79 0.91
N SER A 50 10.58 -33.59 0.82
CA SER A 50 11.07 -34.44 1.91
C SER A 50 11.49 -33.63 3.17
N GLN A 51 11.80 -32.38 3.01
CA GLN A 51 12.17 -31.46 4.09
C GLN A 51 11.02 -30.50 4.45
N GLY A 52 9.80 -30.76 3.95
CA GLY A 52 8.59 -29.99 4.25
C GLY A 52 8.39 -28.73 3.41
N GLY A 53 9.24 -28.48 2.43
CA GLY A 53 9.05 -27.45 1.41
C GLY A 53 8.09 -27.91 0.30
N MET A 54 8.05 -27.15 -0.78
CA MET A 54 7.28 -27.45 -1.99
C MET A 54 8.16 -27.56 -3.24
N ALA A 55 9.49 -27.56 -3.09
CA ALA A 55 10.48 -27.62 -4.17
C ALA A 55 10.23 -26.54 -5.26
N LEU A 56 9.95 -25.30 -4.84
CA LEU A 56 9.62 -24.23 -5.78
C LEU A 56 10.82 -23.85 -6.65
N THR A 57 10.60 -23.82 -7.96
CA THR A 57 11.50 -23.17 -8.92
C THR A 57 11.28 -21.66 -8.89
N ALA A 58 12.18 -20.85 -9.48
CA ALA A 58 11.98 -19.40 -9.59
C ALA A 58 10.67 -19.06 -10.31
N PHE A 59 10.29 -19.85 -11.33
CA PHE A 59 9.01 -19.68 -12.02
C PHE A 59 7.81 -19.95 -11.09
N ASN A 60 7.83 -21.01 -10.29
CA ASN A 60 6.76 -21.32 -9.34
C ASN A 60 6.70 -20.29 -8.21
N GLU A 61 7.86 -19.81 -7.74
CA GLU A 61 7.98 -18.71 -6.78
C GLU A 61 7.33 -17.43 -7.31
N SER A 62 7.59 -17.09 -8.58
CA SER A 62 6.96 -15.94 -9.23
C SER A 62 5.45 -16.07 -9.32
N ILE A 63 4.91 -17.25 -9.57
CA ILE A 63 3.45 -17.48 -9.60
C ILE A 63 2.83 -17.35 -8.20
N VAL A 64 3.47 -17.88 -7.15
CA VAL A 64 2.97 -17.75 -5.76
C VAL A 64 2.88 -16.29 -5.34
N THR A 65 3.88 -15.48 -5.64
CA THR A 65 3.86 -14.05 -5.31
C THR A 65 2.91 -13.24 -6.20
N THR A 66 2.89 -13.54 -7.50
CA THR A 66 2.05 -12.85 -8.49
C THR A 66 0.57 -13.15 -8.30
N SER A 67 0.20 -14.38 -7.91
CA SER A 67 -1.20 -14.74 -7.69
C SER A 67 -1.88 -13.82 -6.67
N LEU A 68 -1.19 -13.42 -5.62
CA LEU A 68 -1.69 -12.44 -4.67
C LEU A 68 -1.89 -11.06 -5.31
N THR A 69 -0.92 -10.57 -6.07
CA THR A 69 -1.00 -9.24 -6.68
C THR A 69 -2.07 -9.16 -7.76
N VAL A 70 -2.28 -10.24 -8.52
CA VAL A 70 -3.42 -10.38 -9.44
C VAL A 70 -4.73 -10.37 -8.66
N GLY A 71 -4.84 -11.15 -7.59
CA GLY A 71 -5.98 -11.11 -6.68
C GLY A 71 -6.26 -9.70 -6.16
N ALA A 72 -5.22 -8.96 -5.79
CA ALA A 72 -5.34 -7.59 -5.30
C ALA A 72 -5.83 -6.60 -6.38
N ALA A 73 -5.41 -6.75 -7.63
CA ALA A 73 -5.94 -5.95 -8.73
C ALA A 73 -7.46 -6.11 -8.88
N PHE A 74 -7.94 -7.35 -8.91
CA PHE A 74 -9.37 -7.63 -8.95
C PHE A 74 -10.09 -7.23 -7.66
N GLY A 75 -9.46 -7.50 -6.51
CA GLY A 75 -9.97 -7.13 -5.19
C GLY A 75 -10.21 -5.63 -5.03
N ALA A 76 -9.31 -4.80 -5.57
CA ALA A 76 -9.45 -3.35 -5.55
C ALA A 76 -10.64 -2.87 -6.41
N LEU A 77 -10.81 -3.43 -7.61
CA LEU A 77 -11.94 -3.11 -8.49
C LEU A 77 -13.29 -3.53 -7.89
N ILE A 78 -13.35 -4.74 -7.37
CA ILE A 78 -14.59 -5.30 -6.80
C ILE A 78 -14.88 -4.63 -5.46
N GLY A 79 -13.87 -4.51 -4.60
CA GLY A 79 -13.97 -3.93 -3.27
C GLY A 79 -14.44 -2.48 -3.28
N GLY A 80 -13.96 -1.67 -4.21
CA GLY A 80 -14.45 -0.30 -4.40
C GLY A 80 -15.97 -0.26 -4.68
N ARG A 81 -16.44 -1.08 -5.63
CA ARG A 81 -17.87 -1.17 -5.97
C ARG A 81 -18.73 -1.72 -4.82
N LEU A 82 -18.24 -2.74 -4.13
CA LEU A 82 -18.94 -3.31 -2.96
C LEU A 82 -19.00 -2.30 -1.82
N SER A 83 -17.93 -1.57 -1.58
CA SER A 83 -17.85 -0.50 -0.58
C SER A 83 -18.89 0.61 -0.86
N ASP A 84 -19.07 1.01 -2.11
CA ASP A 84 -20.07 2.01 -2.49
C ASP A 84 -21.51 1.47 -2.40
N ARG A 85 -21.70 0.17 -2.68
CA ARG A 85 -23.04 -0.46 -2.66
C ARG A 85 -23.50 -0.80 -1.25
N TYR A 86 -22.66 -1.44 -0.45
CA TYR A 86 -23.03 -2.06 0.83
C TYR A 86 -22.52 -1.30 2.06
N GLY A 87 -21.65 -0.31 1.89
CA GLY A 87 -21.04 0.46 2.98
C GLY A 87 -19.59 0.09 3.24
N ARG A 88 -18.88 1.03 3.86
CA ARG A 88 -17.45 0.87 4.13
C ARG A 88 -17.22 -0.17 5.23
N LYS A 89 -17.99 -0.08 6.31
CA LYS A 89 -17.93 -1.02 7.45
C LYS A 89 -18.16 -2.47 7.01
N ARG A 90 -19.23 -2.72 6.27
CA ARG A 90 -19.56 -4.09 5.80
C ARG A 90 -18.49 -4.62 4.85
N ASN A 91 -17.96 -3.78 3.98
CA ASN A 91 -16.91 -4.20 3.05
C ASN A 91 -15.63 -4.55 3.79
N ILE A 92 -15.19 -3.74 4.76
CA ILE A 92 -14.01 -4.02 5.59
C ILE A 92 -14.20 -5.34 6.38
N MET A 93 -15.39 -5.58 6.91
CA MET A 93 -15.73 -6.83 7.60
C MET A 93 -15.61 -8.04 6.67
N THR A 94 -16.16 -7.96 5.45
CA THR A 94 -16.05 -9.01 4.43
C THR A 94 -14.60 -9.27 4.05
N VAL A 95 -13.83 -8.21 3.85
CA VAL A 95 -12.40 -8.27 3.55
C VAL A 95 -11.63 -8.98 4.67
N ALA A 96 -11.92 -8.69 5.94
CA ALA A 96 -11.27 -9.35 7.08
C ALA A 96 -11.54 -10.85 7.10
N VAL A 97 -12.78 -11.29 6.77
CA VAL A 97 -13.12 -12.72 6.67
C VAL A 97 -12.41 -13.38 5.50
N ILE A 98 -12.39 -12.76 4.32
CA ILE A 98 -11.69 -13.31 3.15
C ILE A 98 -10.18 -13.41 3.42
N PHE A 99 -9.61 -12.41 4.12
CA PHE A 99 -8.21 -12.44 4.54
C PHE A 99 -7.94 -13.61 5.48
N LEU A 100 -8.79 -13.81 6.48
CA LEU A 100 -8.67 -14.92 7.44
C LEU A 100 -8.70 -16.28 6.73
N VAL A 101 -9.68 -16.49 5.84
CA VAL A 101 -9.80 -17.72 5.04
C VAL A 101 -8.58 -17.90 4.14
N GLY A 102 -8.13 -16.84 3.47
CA GLY A 102 -6.95 -16.88 2.62
C GLY A 102 -5.66 -17.23 3.39
N ALA A 103 -5.43 -16.59 4.54
CA ALA A 103 -4.25 -16.82 5.36
C ALA A 103 -4.22 -18.25 5.95
N LEU A 104 -5.34 -18.73 6.47
CA LEU A 104 -5.48 -20.10 6.94
C LEU A 104 -5.28 -21.11 5.80
N GLY A 105 -5.90 -20.86 4.65
CA GLY A 105 -5.75 -21.72 3.48
C GLY A 105 -4.31 -21.77 2.95
N CYS A 106 -3.59 -20.64 2.96
CA CYS A 106 -2.17 -20.62 2.62
C CYS A 106 -1.33 -21.44 3.62
N SER A 107 -1.56 -21.27 4.92
CA SER A 107 -0.83 -21.97 5.97
C SER A 107 -1.08 -23.48 5.93
N LEU A 108 -2.30 -23.92 5.63
CA LEU A 108 -2.70 -25.31 5.58
C LEU A 108 -2.53 -25.95 4.19
N ALA A 109 -2.05 -25.23 3.19
CA ALA A 109 -1.94 -25.73 1.83
C ALA A 109 -1.10 -27.03 1.75
N PRO A 110 -1.68 -28.13 1.24
CA PRO A 110 -0.97 -29.41 1.10
C PRO A 110 -0.09 -29.47 -0.15
N SER A 111 -0.32 -28.56 -1.12
CA SER A 111 0.36 -28.58 -2.41
C SER A 111 0.47 -27.15 -2.99
N TYR A 112 1.42 -27.00 -3.92
CA TYR A 112 1.64 -25.73 -4.64
C TYR A 112 0.38 -25.14 -5.29
N PRO A 113 -0.46 -25.88 -6.06
CA PRO A 113 -1.66 -25.29 -6.66
C PRO A 113 -2.65 -24.74 -5.63
N VAL A 114 -2.80 -25.44 -4.50
CA VAL A 114 -3.67 -24.99 -3.40
C VAL A 114 -3.14 -23.70 -2.77
N LEU A 115 -1.82 -23.61 -2.58
CA LEU A 115 -1.17 -22.40 -2.10
C LEU A 115 -1.45 -21.22 -3.04
N VAL A 116 -1.30 -21.40 -4.35
CA VAL A 116 -1.56 -20.37 -5.37
C VAL A 116 -3.01 -19.89 -5.33
N ILE A 117 -3.99 -20.80 -5.19
CA ILE A 117 -5.41 -20.44 -5.09
C ILE A 117 -5.67 -19.59 -3.83
N PHE A 118 -5.16 -20.01 -2.68
CA PHE A 118 -5.38 -19.25 -1.44
C PHE A 118 -4.59 -17.93 -1.41
N ARG A 119 -3.44 -17.85 -2.08
CA ARG A 119 -2.72 -16.58 -2.31
C ARG A 119 -3.57 -15.60 -3.15
N PHE A 120 -4.25 -16.09 -4.18
CA PHE A 120 -5.18 -15.27 -4.97
C PHE A 120 -6.37 -14.79 -4.13
N ILE A 121 -6.99 -15.67 -3.33
CA ILE A 121 -8.09 -15.31 -2.42
C ILE A 121 -7.63 -14.25 -1.40
N LEU A 122 -6.45 -14.44 -0.82
CA LEU A 122 -5.82 -13.48 0.08
C LEU A 122 -5.61 -12.13 -0.61
N GLY A 123 -5.17 -12.16 -1.88
CA GLY A 123 -5.03 -10.97 -2.72
C GLY A 123 -6.34 -10.20 -2.88
N LEU A 124 -7.47 -10.88 -3.11
CA LEU A 124 -8.79 -10.21 -3.18
C LEU A 124 -9.07 -9.39 -1.92
N ALA A 125 -8.71 -9.91 -0.75
CA ALA A 125 -8.87 -9.19 0.50
C ALA A 125 -7.92 -7.98 0.60
N VAL A 126 -6.64 -8.16 0.25
CA VAL A 126 -5.64 -7.08 0.25
C VAL A 126 -6.06 -5.94 -0.66
N GLY A 127 -6.49 -6.24 -1.89
CA GLY A 127 -6.98 -5.25 -2.84
C GLY A 127 -8.26 -4.55 -2.36
N GLY A 128 -9.21 -5.31 -1.81
CA GLY A 128 -10.43 -4.74 -1.22
C GLY A 128 -10.15 -3.80 -0.05
N ALA A 129 -9.20 -4.14 0.82
CA ALA A 129 -8.74 -3.29 1.92
C ALA A 129 -8.06 -2.02 1.40
N SER A 130 -7.16 -2.15 0.44
CA SER A 130 -6.41 -1.00 -0.13
C SER A 130 -7.33 0.05 -0.77
N ALA A 131 -8.45 -0.38 -1.35
CA ALA A 131 -9.45 0.52 -1.92
C ALA A 131 -10.40 1.13 -0.87
N THR A 132 -10.71 0.40 0.22
CA THR A 132 -11.79 0.81 1.13
C THR A 132 -11.28 1.52 2.39
N VAL A 133 -10.17 1.07 2.98
CA VAL A 133 -9.68 1.60 4.25
C VAL A 133 -9.28 3.07 4.17
N PRO A 134 -8.50 3.54 3.17
CA PRO A 134 -8.17 4.95 3.06
C PRO A 134 -9.40 5.84 2.83
N VAL A 135 -10.38 5.36 2.07
CA VAL A 135 -11.65 6.06 1.84
C VAL A 135 -12.44 6.18 3.14
N TYR A 136 -12.59 5.09 3.88
CA TYR A 136 -13.26 5.11 5.18
C TYR A 136 -12.60 6.09 6.15
N LEU A 137 -11.26 6.03 6.27
CA LEU A 137 -10.51 6.95 7.13
C LEU A 137 -10.68 8.42 6.73
N SER A 138 -10.72 8.70 5.42
CA SER A 138 -10.92 10.05 4.92
C SER A 138 -12.33 10.59 5.15
N GLU A 139 -13.35 9.72 5.09
CA GLU A 139 -14.76 10.08 5.25
C GLU A 139 -15.17 10.25 6.72
N ILE A 140 -14.55 9.47 7.64
CA ILE A 140 -14.85 9.56 9.09
C ILE A 140 -14.07 10.66 9.79
N SER A 141 -12.94 11.09 9.22
CA SER A 141 -12.03 12.05 9.86
C SER A 141 -12.46 13.51 9.66
N PRO A 142 -12.29 14.38 10.68
CA PRO A 142 -12.37 15.83 10.51
C PRO A 142 -11.43 16.32 9.39
N VAL A 143 -11.82 17.42 8.73
CA VAL A 143 -11.09 17.98 7.59
C VAL A 143 -9.63 18.28 7.92
N GLU A 144 -9.39 18.82 9.13
CA GLU A 144 -8.09 19.27 9.63
C GLU A 144 -7.06 18.14 9.75
N ILE A 145 -7.52 16.92 10.09
CA ILE A 145 -6.63 15.76 10.33
C ILE A 145 -6.74 14.70 9.24
N ARG A 146 -7.59 14.88 8.24
CA ARG A 146 -7.87 13.89 7.18
C ARG A 146 -6.59 13.41 6.48
N GLY A 147 -5.73 14.32 6.04
CA GLY A 147 -4.47 13.98 5.39
C GLY A 147 -3.55 13.16 6.30
N THR A 148 -3.47 13.52 7.58
CA THR A 148 -2.68 12.78 8.58
C THR A 148 -3.25 11.37 8.81
N MET A 149 -4.57 11.21 8.77
CA MET A 149 -5.22 9.91 8.95
C MET A 149 -4.92 8.95 7.79
N VAL A 150 -4.97 9.45 6.55
CA VAL A 150 -4.62 8.65 5.36
C VAL A 150 -3.13 8.28 5.37
N SER A 151 -2.24 9.23 5.71
CA SER A 151 -0.80 8.95 5.80
C SER A 151 -0.45 7.93 6.89
N ARG A 152 -1.24 7.84 7.96
CA ARG A 152 -1.08 6.80 8.99
C ARG A 152 -1.39 5.39 8.49
N ASN A 153 -2.25 5.24 7.50
CA ASN A 153 -2.45 3.95 6.86
C ASN A 153 -1.15 3.44 6.23
N GLU A 154 -0.38 4.31 5.56
CA GLU A 154 0.94 3.96 5.02
C GLU A 154 1.91 3.55 6.13
N LEU A 155 1.94 4.30 7.23
CA LEU A 155 2.77 3.93 8.40
C LEU A 155 2.39 2.55 8.94
N MET A 156 1.11 2.20 8.96
CA MET A 156 0.66 0.87 9.41
C MET A 156 1.01 -0.24 8.42
N ILE A 157 1.05 0.05 7.12
CA ILE A 157 1.52 -0.91 6.11
C ILE A 157 2.99 -1.26 6.39
N VAL A 158 3.88 -0.28 6.51
CA VAL A 158 5.31 -0.57 6.78
C VAL A 158 5.55 -1.15 8.18
N THR A 159 4.70 -0.83 9.17
CA THR A 159 4.72 -1.45 10.49
C THR A 159 4.33 -2.93 10.40
N GLY A 160 3.34 -3.26 9.58
CA GLY A 160 2.95 -4.64 9.30
C GLY A 160 4.08 -5.44 8.65
N GLN A 161 4.81 -4.82 7.71
CA GLN A 161 6.01 -5.42 7.10
C GLN A 161 7.11 -5.69 8.14
N LEU A 162 7.41 -4.70 8.99
CA LEU A 162 8.39 -4.87 10.07
C LEU A 162 7.99 -6.01 11.02
N LEU A 163 6.71 -6.07 11.41
CA LEU A 163 6.18 -7.14 12.24
C LEU A 163 6.37 -8.51 11.57
N ALA A 164 6.05 -8.62 10.28
CA ALA A 164 6.22 -9.86 9.52
C ALA A 164 7.69 -10.27 9.43
N TYR A 165 8.60 -9.37 9.09
CA TYR A 165 10.04 -9.67 9.06
C TYR A 165 10.55 -10.12 10.42
N THR A 166 10.09 -9.48 11.51
CA THR A 166 10.47 -9.88 12.87
C THR A 166 9.93 -11.27 13.21
N CYS A 167 8.65 -11.55 12.93
CA CYS A 167 8.07 -12.87 13.14
C CYS A 167 8.78 -13.96 12.31
N ASN A 168 9.09 -13.67 11.04
CA ASN A 168 9.84 -14.58 10.18
C ASN A 168 11.22 -14.90 10.78
N ALA A 169 11.95 -13.88 11.23
CA ALA A 169 13.27 -14.06 11.84
C ALA A 169 13.21 -14.86 13.15
N VAL A 170 12.21 -14.59 14.00
CA VAL A 170 11.99 -15.35 15.25
C VAL A 170 11.71 -16.82 14.94
N ILE A 171 10.78 -17.09 13.99
CA ILE A 171 10.44 -18.47 13.63
C ILE A 171 11.63 -19.18 12.98
N ALA A 172 12.32 -18.52 12.04
CA ALA A 172 13.50 -19.10 11.40
C ALA A 172 14.65 -19.40 12.38
N THR A 173 14.74 -18.67 13.49
CA THR A 173 15.79 -18.85 14.49
C THR A 173 15.45 -19.90 15.53
N PHE A 174 14.22 -19.89 16.05
CA PHE A 174 13.85 -20.76 17.18
C PHE A 174 13.10 -22.03 16.77
N TRP A 175 12.48 -22.06 15.58
CA TRP A 175 11.76 -23.22 15.03
C TRP A 175 12.11 -23.48 13.56
N PRO A 176 13.41 -23.68 13.24
CA PRO A 176 13.87 -23.89 11.87
C PRO A 176 13.53 -25.31 11.42
N GLY A 177 12.27 -25.55 11.04
CA GLY A 177 11.82 -26.89 10.65
C GLY A 177 10.94 -26.86 9.42
N ALA A 178 10.57 -28.05 8.95
CA ALA A 178 9.75 -28.30 7.77
C ALA A 178 8.46 -27.47 7.67
N ASN A 179 7.91 -27.06 8.81
CA ASN A 179 6.65 -26.31 8.89
C ASN A 179 6.87 -24.82 9.25
N ALA A 180 8.09 -24.30 9.26
CA ALA A 180 8.37 -22.92 9.63
C ALA A 180 7.54 -21.92 8.80
N TRP A 181 7.47 -22.10 7.49
CA TRP A 181 6.69 -21.24 6.60
C TRP A 181 5.20 -21.24 6.91
N ARG A 182 4.64 -22.38 7.40
CA ARG A 182 3.22 -22.47 7.80
C ARG A 182 2.95 -21.62 9.03
N TRP A 183 3.84 -21.63 10.02
CA TRP A 183 3.74 -20.80 11.22
C TRP A 183 3.88 -19.30 10.87
N MET A 184 4.79 -18.95 9.94
CA MET A 184 4.89 -17.57 9.46
C MET A 184 3.57 -17.09 8.85
N LEU A 185 2.96 -17.90 7.96
CA LEU A 185 1.73 -17.53 7.27
C LEU A 185 0.50 -17.49 8.20
N VAL A 186 0.39 -18.41 9.16
CA VAL A 186 -0.78 -18.44 10.07
C VAL A 186 -0.82 -17.23 11.00
N LEU A 187 0.33 -16.66 11.37
CA LEU A 187 0.36 -15.46 12.23
C LEU A 187 -0.33 -14.25 11.58
N ALA A 188 -0.47 -14.21 10.25
CA ALA A 188 -1.26 -13.20 9.56
C ALA A 188 -2.75 -13.20 9.96
N THR A 189 -3.24 -14.31 10.50
CA THR A 189 -4.63 -14.40 10.97
C THR A 189 -4.89 -13.56 12.22
N LEU A 190 -3.90 -13.31 13.07
CA LEU A 190 -4.07 -12.58 14.33
C LEU A 190 -4.55 -11.13 14.08
N PRO A 191 -3.89 -10.29 13.26
CA PRO A 191 -4.40 -8.97 12.97
C PRO A 191 -5.71 -9.00 12.16
N ALA A 192 -5.99 -10.07 11.39
CA ALA A 192 -7.27 -10.23 10.68
C ALA A 192 -8.43 -10.45 11.65
N ILE A 193 -8.23 -11.29 12.67
CA ILE A 193 -9.19 -11.48 13.77
C ILE A 193 -9.40 -10.17 14.51
N GLY A 194 -8.30 -9.45 14.81
CA GLY A 194 -8.35 -8.14 15.46
C GLY A 194 -9.18 -7.12 14.67
N LEU A 195 -9.00 -7.07 13.35
CA LEU A 195 -9.78 -6.21 12.45
C LEU A 195 -11.25 -6.65 12.44
N TRP A 196 -11.51 -7.95 12.31
CA TRP A 196 -12.89 -8.48 12.27
C TRP A 196 -13.66 -8.19 13.55
N ILE A 197 -13.05 -8.38 14.71
CA ILE A 197 -13.68 -8.04 16.01
C ILE A 197 -13.84 -6.52 16.13
N GLY A 198 -12.78 -5.77 15.85
CA GLY A 198 -12.75 -4.32 16.03
C GLY A 198 -13.74 -3.57 15.14
N ILE A 199 -13.97 -4.05 13.92
CA ILE A 199 -14.89 -3.38 12.97
C ILE A 199 -16.33 -3.28 13.49
N HIS A 200 -16.75 -4.18 14.37
CA HIS A 200 -18.08 -4.11 14.97
C HIS A 200 -18.26 -2.86 15.84
N LEU A 201 -17.16 -2.36 16.42
CA LEU A 201 -17.15 -1.15 17.26
C LEU A 201 -17.16 0.14 16.44
N LEU A 202 -16.90 0.06 15.12
CA LEU A 202 -16.82 1.21 14.26
C LEU A 202 -18.18 1.62 13.70
N PRO A 203 -18.46 2.94 13.56
CA PRO A 203 -19.65 3.41 12.85
C PRO A 203 -19.46 3.26 11.34
N GLU A 204 -20.56 3.40 10.60
CA GLU A 204 -20.49 3.51 9.14
C GLU A 204 -20.04 4.92 8.72
N SER A 205 -19.61 5.11 7.47
CA SER A 205 -19.21 6.41 6.93
C SER A 205 -20.39 7.40 6.89
N PRO A 206 -20.25 8.63 7.46
CA PRO A 206 -21.29 9.66 7.38
C PRO A 206 -21.65 10.01 5.94
N ARG A 207 -20.64 10.13 5.06
CA ARG A 207 -20.83 10.45 3.65
C ARG A 207 -21.58 9.34 2.90
N TRP A 208 -21.29 8.08 3.21
CA TRP A 208 -22.03 6.96 2.63
C TRP A 208 -23.47 6.93 3.10
N LEU A 209 -23.72 7.17 4.40
CA LEU A 209 -25.08 7.25 4.97
C LEU A 209 -25.89 8.34 4.28
N ALA A 210 -25.32 9.53 4.08
CA ALA A 210 -25.97 10.62 3.34
C ALA A 210 -26.31 10.20 1.90
N ARG A 211 -25.37 9.58 1.17
CA ARG A 211 -25.62 9.06 -0.20
C ARG A 211 -26.74 8.01 -0.27
N LYS A 212 -27.02 7.30 0.80
CA LYS A 212 -28.11 6.30 0.90
C LYS A 212 -29.41 6.88 1.44
N GLY A 213 -29.48 8.19 1.66
CA GLY A 213 -30.66 8.84 2.26
C GLY A 213 -30.86 8.55 3.76
N ARG A 214 -29.88 7.92 4.42
CA ARG A 214 -29.92 7.59 5.86
C ARG A 214 -29.38 8.76 6.69
N VAL A 215 -30.02 9.94 6.51
CA VAL A 215 -29.52 11.20 7.07
C VAL A 215 -29.54 11.22 8.60
N SER A 216 -30.56 10.62 9.24
CA SER A 216 -30.63 10.51 10.70
C SER A 216 -29.41 9.80 11.29
N GLU A 217 -29.03 8.66 10.72
CA GLU A 217 -27.86 7.91 11.16
C GLU A 217 -26.54 8.63 10.86
N MET A 218 -26.49 9.41 9.77
CA MET A 218 -25.34 10.30 9.49
C MET A 218 -25.14 11.29 10.66
N TRP A 219 -26.21 11.93 11.13
CA TRP A 219 -26.15 12.86 12.25
C TRP A 219 -25.71 12.18 13.54
N GLU A 220 -26.21 10.99 13.81
CA GLU A 220 -25.77 10.19 14.98
C GLU A 220 -24.27 9.91 14.94
N VAL A 221 -23.74 9.53 13.80
CA VAL A 221 -22.30 9.26 13.63
C VAL A 221 -21.50 10.55 13.78
N LEU A 222 -21.92 11.66 13.18
CA LEU A 222 -21.23 12.96 13.30
C LEU A 222 -21.16 13.40 14.77
N ASN A 223 -22.24 13.26 15.54
CA ASN A 223 -22.25 13.57 16.98
C ASN A 223 -21.29 12.70 17.81
N GLN A 224 -20.92 11.53 17.33
CA GLN A 224 -19.93 10.66 17.99
C GLN A 224 -18.48 11.06 17.72
N VAL A 225 -18.20 11.75 16.60
CA VAL A 225 -16.84 11.97 16.10
C VAL A 225 -16.51 13.43 15.85
N ARG A 226 -17.42 14.36 16.17
CA ARG A 226 -17.26 15.81 16.00
C ARG A 226 -17.63 16.58 17.26
N MET A 227 -17.11 17.78 17.37
CA MET A 227 -17.55 18.73 18.39
C MET A 227 -18.94 19.26 18.05
N THR A 228 -19.75 19.53 19.07
CA THR A 228 -21.15 19.94 18.92
C THR A 228 -21.32 21.20 18.08
N ASP A 229 -20.38 22.14 18.16
CA ASP A 229 -20.38 23.39 17.40
C ASP A 229 -20.08 23.21 15.90
N THR A 230 -19.40 22.12 15.52
CA THR A 230 -19.01 21.85 14.12
C THR A 230 -19.94 20.85 13.41
N VAL A 231 -20.72 20.07 14.16
CA VAL A 231 -21.59 19.00 13.64
C VAL A 231 -22.55 19.52 12.59
N GLN A 232 -23.28 20.61 12.91
CA GLN A 232 -24.34 21.09 12.02
C GLN A 232 -23.79 21.59 10.69
N GLY A 233 -22.77 22.43 10.71
CA GLY A 233 -22.16 22.97 9.49
C GLY A 233 -21.55 21.88 8.60
N GLU A 234 -20.84 20.91 9.21
CA GLU A 234 -20.24 19.80 8.43
C GLU A 234 -21.32 18.85 7.88
N GLY A 235 -22.38 18.56 8.64
CA GLY A 235 -23.48 17.71 8.19
C GLY A 235 -24.23 18.31 7.00
N GLU A 236 -24.58 19.60 7.07
CA GLU A 236 -25.21 20.32 5.96
C GLU A 236 -24.31 20.36 4.73
N ASP A 237 -23.00 20.53 4.91
CA ASP A 237 -22.02 20.53 3.83
C ASP A 237 -21.92 19.14 3.17
N ILE A 238 -21.96 18.05 3.96
CA ILE A 238 -21.97 16.68 3.44
C ILE A 238 -23.23 16.45 2.59
N VAL A 239 -24.41 16.82 3.07
CA VAL A 239 -25.66 16.65 2.34
C VAL A 239 -25.63 17.44 1.05
N ARG A 240 -25.23 18.72 1.11
CA ARG A 240 -25.13 19.58 -0.08
C ARG A 240 -24.18 18.97 -1.13
N ARG A 241 -23.00 18.51 -0.75
CA ARG A 241 -22.03 17.89 -1.69
C ARG A 241 -22.54 16.60 -2.27
N VAL A 242 -23.25 15.77 -1.50
CA VAL A 242 -23.86 14.55 -2.01
C VAL A 242 -24.95 14.86 -3.06
N ASP A 243 -25.74 15.90 -2.82
CA ASP A 243 -26.76 16.34 -3.77
C ASP A 243 -26.15 16.94 -5.05
N GLU A 244 -25.09 17.72 -4.91
CA GLU A 244 -24.32 18.25 -6.05
C GLU A 244 -23.70 17.12 -6.88
N GLU A 245 -23.08 16.12 -6.24
CA GLU A 245 -22.54 14.93 -6.92
C GLU A 245 -23.65 14.14 -7.64
N ALA A 246 -24.82 14.00 -7.04
CA ALA A 246 -25.96 13.35 -7.66
C ALA A 246 -26.46 14.09 -8.91
N ARG A 247 -26.47 15.43 -8.89
CA ARG A 247 -26.84 16.27 -10.02
C ARG A 247 -25.80 16.26 -11.15
N MET A 248 -24.50 16.23 -10.83
CA MET A 248 -23.44 16.17 -11.85
C MET A 248 -23.41 14.84 -12.60
N GLY A 249 -24.05 13.80 -12.07
CA GLY A 249 -24.04 12.46 -12.65
C GLY A 249 -22.70 11.74 -12.46
N LYS A 250 -22.70 10.45 -12.77
CA LYS A 250 -21.45 9.65 -12.71
C LYS A 250 -20.61 9.94 -13.95
N GLY A 251 -19.34 10.22 -13.74
CA GLY A 251 -18.38 10.28 -14.85
C GLY A 251 -18.40 9.00 -15.68
N SER A 252 -18.36 9.15 -16.99
CA SER A 252 -18.41 8.06 -17.95
C SER A 252 -17.12 7.94 -18.74
N TRP A 253 -16.93 6.80 -19.40
CA TRP A 253 -15.83 6.62 -20.34
C TRP A 253 -15.83 7.64 -21.48
N ALA A 254 -17.02 8.19 -21.82
CA ALA A 254 -17.14 9.23 -22.84
C ALA A 254 -16.46 10.55 -22.40
N ASP A 255 -16.43 10.86 -21.12
CA ASP A 255 -15.77 12.06 -20.60
C ASP A 255 -14.25 12.05 -20.84
N LEU A 256 -13.64 10.84 -20.94
CA LEU A 256 -12.21 10.68 -21.29
C LEU A 256 -11.91 11.07 -22.75
N ARG A 257 -12.92 11.31 -23.59
CA ARG A 257 -12.71 11.85 -24.94
C ARG A 257 -12.30 13.31 -24.92
N THR A 258 -12.61 14.04 -23.84
CA THR A 258 -12.16 15.42 -23.65
C THR A 258 -10.62 15.47 -23.53
N PRO A 259 -9.89 16.21 -24.39
CA PRO A 259 -8.45 16.11 -24.51
C PRO A 259 -7.70 16.33 -23.18
N TRP A 260 -8.05 17.36 -22.41
CA TRP A 260 -7.38 17.68 -21.16
C TRP A 260 -7.66 16.61 -20.07
N ILE A 261 -8.91 16.09 -19.99
CA ILE A 261 -9.28 15.02 -19.05
C ILE A 261 -8.47 13.74 -19.39
N ARG A 262 -8.38 13.40 -20.67
CA ARG A 262 -7.61 12.25 -21.13
C ARG A 262 -6.14 12.39 -20.79
N LYS A 263 -5.51 13.55 -21.07
CA LYS A 263 -4.10 13.78 -20.76
C LYS A 263 -3.79 13.63 -19.28
N ILE A 264 -4.56 14.30 -18.40
CA ILE A 264 -4.33 14.22 -16.96
C ILE A 264 -4.60 12.83 -16.40
N THR A 265 -5.61 12.13 -16.94
CA THR A 265 -5.89 10.74 -16.57
C THR A 265 -4.73 9.81 -16.95
N LEU A 266 -4.17 9.97 -18.14
CA LEU A 266 -2.99 9.21 -18.57
C LEU A 266 -1.76 9.51 -17.72
N ILE A 267 -1.56 10.76 -17.28
CA ILE A 267 -0.46 11.14 -16.38
C ILE A 267 -0.66 10.45 -15.02
N GLY A 268 -1.88 10.44 -14.48
CA GLY A 268 -2.17 9.76 -13.21
C GLY A 268 -2.02 8.24 -13.30
N ILE A 269 -2.45 7.62 -14.41
CA ILE A 269 -2.22 6.19 -14.68
C ILE A 269 -0.72 5.92 -14.80
N GLY A 270 0.02 6.76 -15.53
CA GLY A 270 1.47 6.66 -15.66
C GLY A 270 2.18 6.76 -14.32
N LEU A 271 1.78 7.70 -13.46
CA LEU A 271 2.29 7.80 -12.09
C LEU A 271 2.05 6.49 -11.32
N ALA A 272 0.83 5.95 -11.38
CA ALA A 272 0.45 4.75 -10.66
C ALA A 272 1.19 3.50 -11.14
N PHE A 273 1.29 3.31 -12.44
CA PHE A 273 1.97 2.17 -13.05
C PHE A 273 3.49 2.22 -12.83
N LEU A 274 4.11 3.36 -13.14
CA LEU A 274 5.56 3.54 -13.04
C LEU A 274 6.08 3.51 -11.60
N SER A 275 5.24 3.91 -10.60
CA SER A 275 5.64 3.82 -9.20
C SER A 275 5.88 2.37 -8.76
N GLN A 276 5.16 1.40 -9.31
CA GLN A 276 5.39 -0.02 -9.01
C GLN A 276 6.56 -0.62 -9.79
N LEU A 277 6.81 -0.12 -11.00
CA LEU A 277 7.98 -0.53 -11.78
C LEU A 277 9.31 -0.06 -11.18
N THR A 278 9.31 0.73 -10.10
CA THR A 278 10.52 1.04 -9.33
C THR A 278 11.25 -0.21 -8.84
N GLY A 279 10.54 -1.33 -8.70
CA GLY A 279 11.09 -2.59 -8.20
C GLY A 279 11.00 -2.75 -6.68
N VAL A 280 10.30 -1.83 -5.97
CA VAL A 280 10.19 -1.88 -4.50
C VAL A 280 9.69 -3.23 -4.00
N ASN A 281 8.66 -3.78 -4.64
CA ASN A 281 8.11 -5.07 -4.25
C ASN A 281 9.06 -6.24 -4.59
N GLY A 282 9.89 -6.11 -5.63
CA GLY A 282 10.98 -7.06 -5.89
C GLY A 282 11.96 -7.12 -4.71
N ILE A 283 12.40 -5.97 -4.21
CA ILE A 283 13.27 -5.93 -3.03
C ILE A 283 12.55 -6.44 -1.78
N MET A 284 11.28 -6.06 -1.57
CA MET A 284 10.55 -6.44 -0.35
C MET A 284 10.18 -7.91 -0.30
N TYR A 285 9.72 -8.50 -1.41
CA TYR A 285 9.33 -9.90 -1.46
C TYR A 285 10.53 -10.85 -1.46
N TYR A 286 11.61 -10.44 -2.11
CA TYR A 286 12.76 -11.32 -2.38
C TYR A 286 14.04 -10.89 -1.65
N ALA A 287 13.94 -10.05 -0.60
CA ALA A 287 15.09 -9.59 0.16
C ALA A 287 15.97 -10.71 0.70
N PRO A 288 15.44 -11.78 1.35
CA PRO A 288 16.28 -12.90 1.74
C PRO A 288 16.94 -13.61 0.55
N THR A 289 16.21 -13.80 -0.55
CA THR A 289 16.72 -14.44 -1.78
C THR A 289 17.89 -13.62 -2.36
N ILE A 290 17.78 -12.28 -2.39
CA ILE A 290 18.85 -11.39 -2.83
C ILE A 290 20.08 -11.55 -1.93
N LEU A 291 19.90 -11.59 -0.61
CA LEU A 291 21.01 -11.73 0.33
C LEU A 291 21.64 -13.12 0.28
N ILE A 292 20.85 -14.18 0.11
CA ILE A 292 21.36 -15.53 -0.09
C ILE A 292 22.23 -15.61 -1.35
N SER A 293 21.84 -14.93 -2.43
CA SER A 293 22.65 -14.90 -3.67
C SER A 293 24.00 -14.16 -3.53
N THR A 294 24.23 -13.45 -2.42
CA THR A 294 25.51 -12.85 -2.10
C THR A 294 26.46 -13.75 -1.29
N GLY A 295 26.00 -14.95 -0.92
CA GLY A 295 26.73 -15.91 -0.10
C GLY A 295 26.34 -15.88 1.40
N LEU A 296 25.33 -15.08 1.78
CA LEU A 296 24.83 -15.07 3.16
C LEU A 296 23.93 -16.30 3.40
N GLY A 297 24.08 -16.95 4.55
CA GLY A 297 23.23 -18.09 4.91
C GLY A 297 21.73 -17.70 5.01
N ALA A 298 20.82 -18.65 4.75
CA ALA A 298 19.39 -18.40 4.70
C ALA A 298 18.84 -17.75 5.99
N GLN A 299 19.20 -18.27 7.17
CA GLN A 299 18.79 -17.72 8.46
C GLN A 299 19.28 -16.29 8.64
N ALA A 300 20.57 -16.02 8.38
CA ALA A 300 21.15 -14.69 8.50
C ALA A 300 20.49 -13.69 7.53
N SER A 301 20.14 -14.15 6.33
CA SER A 301 19.43 -13.36 5.31
C SER A 301 18.02 -12.96 5.79
N ILE A 302 17.28 -13.89 6.40
CA ILE A 302 15.94 -13.61 6.94
C ILE A 302 16.04 -12.60 8.10
N VAL A 303 17.01 -12.78 9.01
CA VAL A 303 17.24 -11.83 10.12
C VAL A 303 17.63 -10.45 9.62
N ALA A 304 18.47 -10.36 8.58
CA ALA A 304 18.88 -9.09 7.99
C ALA A 304 17.71 -8.30 7.39
N THR A 305 16.62 -8.96 6.96
CA THR A 305 15.44 -8.26 6.44
C THR A 305 14.68 -7.45 7.49
N ILE A 306 14.90 -7.66 8.77
CA ILE A 306 14.35 -6.78 9.82
C ILE A 306 14.80 -5.34 9.58
N ALA A 307 16.03 -5.13 9.12
CA ALA A 307 16.53 -3.79 8.79
C ALA A 307 15.69 -3.10 7.69
N ASN A 308 15.19 -3.85 6.70
CA ASN A 308 14.28 -3.31 5.67
C ASN A 308 12.99 -2.74 6.30
N GLY A 309 12.40 -3.49 7.25
CA GLY A 309 11.22 -3.05 7.97
C GLY A 309 11.49 -1.82 8.83
N VAL A 310 12.58 -1.81 9.59
CA VAL A 310 12.97 -0.68 10.45
C VAL A 310 13.19 0.58 9.63
N VAL A 311 13.98 0.49 8.55
CA VAL A 311 14.24 1.64 7.66
C VAL A 311 12.95 2.11 7.00
N SER A 312 12.06 1.21 6.57
CA SER A 312 10.77 1.60 5.99
C SER A 312 9.91 2.40 6.97
N VAL A 313 9.78 1.95 8.22
CA VAL A 313 9.02 2.66 9.27
C VAL A 313 9.61 4.04 9.56
N ILE A 314 10.93 4.10 9.76
CA ILE A 314 11.64 5.36 10.02
C ILE A 314 11.48 6.32 8.84
N SER A 315 11.63 5.81 7.61
CA SER A 315 11.54 6.60 6.38
C SER A 315 10.15 7.20 6.18
N VAL A 316 9.09 6.41 6.35
CA VAL A 316 7.70 6.90 6.26
C VAL A 316 7.44 7.94 7.34
N TYR A 317 7.89 7.69 8.59
CA TYR A 317 7.73 8.65 9.67
C TYR A 317 8.43 9.99 9.35
N ILE A 318 9.68 9.96 8.91
CA ILE A 318 10.44 11.15 8.48
C ILE A 318 9.72 11.85 7.32
N GLY A 319 9.27 11.09 6.33
CA GLY A 319 8.54 11.63 5.18
C GLY A 319 7.30 12.41 5.59
N ILE A 320 6.48 11.85 6.47
CA ILE A 320 5.24 12.48 6.96
C ILE A 320 5.56 13.70 7.87
N ALA A 321 6.47 13.53 8.83
CA ALA A 321 6.73 14.54 9.86
C ALA A 321 7.44 15.77 9.31
N PHE A 322 8.42 15.59 8.42
CA PHE A 322 9.33 16.66 8.00
C PHE A 322 9.11 17.12 6.56
N PHE A 323 8.97 16.18 5.60
CA PHE A 323 9.01 16.53 4.19
C PHE A 323 7.64 16.80 3.59
N LEU A 324 6.62 16.01 3.90
CA LEU A 324 5.28 16.11 3.30
C LEU A 324 4.65 17.51 3.50
N LYS A 325 4.90 18.13 4.66
CA LYS A 325 4.41 19.48 4.97
C LYS A 325 5.21 20.59 4.30
N ARG A 326 6.52 20.39 4.08
CA ARG A 326 7.46 21.42 3.63
C ARG A 326 7.67 21.41 2.12
N LEU A 327 7.85 20.23 1.53
CA LEU A 327 8.21 20.10 0.11
C LEU A 327 6.99 20.05 -0.83
N PRO A 328 7.13 20.57 -2.07
CA PRO A 328 6.19 20.33 -3.15
C PRO A 328 6.09 18.83 -3.50
N ARG A 329 4.88 18.36 -3.86
CA ARG A 329 4.64 16.93 -4.18
C ARG A 329 5.52 16.42 -5.32
N ARG A 330 5.60 17.19 -6.38
CA ARG A 330 6.43 16.88 -7.55
C ARG A 330 7.90 16.75 -7.17
N ARG A 331 8.44 17.65 -6.34
CA ARG A 331 9.85 17.57 -5.88
C ARG A 331 10.08 16.31 -5.05
N MET A 332 9.15 15.93 -4.18
CA MET A 332 9.26 14.70 -3.41
C MET A 332 9.38 13.47 -4.33
N ILE A 333 8.49 13.34 -5.32
CA ILE A 333 8.53 12.22 -6.27
C ILE A 333 9.87 12.21 -7.03
N LEU A 334 10.33 13.36 -7.55
CA LEU A 334 11.59 13.44 -8.30
C LEU A 334 12.81 13.11 -7.42
N THR A 335 12.88 13.62 -6.19
CA THR A 335 13.96 13.32 -5.25
C THR A 335 13.99 11.82 -4.90
N GLY A 336 12.83 11.25 -4.57
CA GLY A 336 12.72 9.83 -4.29
C GLY A 336 13.14 8.97 -5.47
N GLN A 337 12.65 9.30 -6.66
CA GLN A 337 12.96 8.56 -7.89
C GLN A 337 14.46 8.63 -8.24
N SER A 338 15.10 9.81 -8.10
CA SER A 338 16.53 9.97 -8.31
C SER A 338 17.36 9.15 -7.32
N GLY A 339 16.96 9.13 -6.04
CA GLY A 339 17.59 8.31 -5.01
C GLY A 339 17.43 6.81 -5.27
N CYS A 340 16.27 6.37 -5.76
CA CYS A 340 16.05 4.98 -6.18
C CYS A 340 16.97 4.59 -7.34
N VAL A 341 17.11 5.43 -8.37
CA VAL A 341 18.03 5.19 -9.48
C VAL A 341 19.47 5.05 -9.00
N ALA A 342 19.93 5.98 -8.17
CA ALA A 342 21.30 5.95 -7.63
C ALA A 342 21.55 4.67 -6.80
N SER A 343 20.60 4.29 -5.96
CA SER A 343 20.70 3.07 -5.13
C SER A 343 20.71 1.80 -5.98
N LEU A 344 19.89 1.71 -7.03
CA LEU A 344 19.86 0.55 -7.93
C LEU A 344 21.15 0.42 -8.76
N ILE A 345 21.70 1.53 -9.23
CA ILE A 345 23.01 1.52 -9.91
C ILE A 345 24.10 1.04 -8.94
N ALA A 346 24.13 1.56 -7.72
CA ALA A 346 25.07 1.13 -6.69
C ALA A 346 24.92 -0.37 -6.36
N LEU A 347 23.68 -0.87 -6.23
CA LEU A 347 23.42 -2.31 -6.07
C LEU A 347 24.01 -3.14 -7.21
N GLY A 348 23.74 -2.76 -8.46
CA GLY A 348 24.31 -3.45 -9.62
C GLY A 348 25.83 -3.46 -9.61
N LEU A 349 26.48 -2.33 -9.28
CA LEU A 349 27.94 -2.24 -9.18
C LEU A 349 28.50 -3.12 -8.07
N VAL A 350 27.86 -3.19 -6.90
CA VAL A 350 28.30 -4.03 -5.79
C VAL A 350 28.22 -5.51 -6.15
N PHE A 351 27.25 -5.92 -6.95
CA PHE A 351 27.17 -7.31 -7.43
C PHE A 351 28.30 -7.72 -8.37
N LEU A 352 29.02 -6.77 -8.96
CA LEU A 352 30.22 -7.05 -9.75
C LEU A 352 31.47 -7.33 -8.89
N LEU A 353 31.41 -7.04 -7.58
CA LEU A 353 32.49 -7.34 -6.66
C LEU A 353 32.58 -8.86 -6.37
N PRO A 354 33.76 -9.40 -6.02
CA PRO A 354 33.91 -10.79 -5.62
C PRO A 354 33.08 -11.11 -4.38
N GLU A 355 32.68 -12.35 -4.25
CA GLU A 355 31.90 -12.83 -3.09
C GLU A 355 32.69 -12.64 -1.79
N SER A 356 32.06 -11.91 -0.86
CA SER A 356 32.63 -11.62 0.44
C SER A 356 31.53 -11.15 1.40
N MET A 357 31.78 -11.25 2.69
CA MET A 357 30.87 -10.69 3.71
C MET A 357 30.69 -9.18 3.52
N ALA A 358 31.72 -8.47 3.10
CA ALA A 358 31.66 -7.04 2.80
C ALA A 358 30.68 -6.76 1.65
N ARG A 359 30.66 -7.59 0.58
CA ARG A 359 29.69 -7.49 -0.50
C ARG A 359 28.25 -7.63 0.01
N SER A 360 27.98 -8.61 0.86
CA SER A 360 26.64 -8.84 1.43
C SER A 360 26.15 -7.64 2.24
N TYR A 361 27.01 -7.04 3.05
CA TYR A 361 26.67 -5.84 3.81
C TYR A 361 26.49 -4.60 2.93
N LEU A 362 27.24 -4.44 1.86
CA LEU A 362 27.07 -3.37 0.90
C LEU A 362 25.75 -3.53 0.12
N VAL A 363 25.40 -4.75 -0.27
CA VAL A 363 24.11 -5.04 -0.89
C VAL A 363 22.97 -4.65 0.06
N LEU A 364 23.04 -5.07 1.32
CA LEU A 364 22.05 -4.67 2.32
C LEU A 364 21.97 -3.15 2.47
N LEU A 365 23.13 -2.46 2.58
CA LEU A 365 23.17 -1.00 2.71
C LEU A 365 22.47 -0.29 1.56
N PHE A 366 22.70 -0.69 0.30
CA PHE A 366 22.07 -0.04 -0.84
C PHE A 366 20.62 -0.47 -1.04
N MET A 367 20.21 -1.66 -0.59
CA MET A 367 18.79 -2.03 -0.46
C MET A 367 18.09 -1.09 0.54
N LEU A 368 18.68 -0.84 1.70
CA LEU A 368 18.15 0.09 2.71
C LEU A 368 18.11 1.54 2.19
N SER A 369 19.13 1.97 1.44
CA SER A 369 19.14 3.28 0.78
C SER A 369 18.00 3.41 -0.22
N PHE A 370 17.78 2.39 -1.05
CA PHE A 370 16.66 2.35 -1.99
C PHE A 370 15.32 2.46 -1.25
N LEU A 371 15.12 1.68 -0.19
CA LEU A 371 13.90 1.71 0.62
C LEU A 371 13.69 3.05 1.30
N PHE A 372 14.77 3.68 1.77
CA PHE A 372 14.69 5.02 2.35
C PHE A 372 14.13 6.03 1.34
N PHE A 373 14.71 6.13 0.15
CA PHE A 373 14.24 7.08 -0.87
C PHE A 373 12.82 6.75 -1.34
N MET A 374 12.52 5.47 -1.54
CA MET A 374 11.21 5.02 -1.97
C MET A 374 10.13 5.35 -0.93
N GLN A 375 10.33 4.96 0.32
CA GLN A 375 9.33 5.11 1.36
C GLN A 375 9.20 6.55 1.89
N CYS A 376 10.33 7.25 2.05
CA CYS A 376 10.33 8.62 2.59
C CYS A 376 9.70 9.63 1.62
N PHE A 377 9.91 9.46 0.33
CA PHE A 377 9.54 10.45 -0.68
C PHE A 377 8.40 9.99 -1.59
N ILE A 378 8.49 8.80 -2.20
CA ILE A 378 7.48 8.32 -3.13
C ILE A 378 6.28 7.76 -2.34
N GLY A 379 6.49 6.83 -1.42
CA GLY A 379 5.43 6.12 -0.69
C GLY A 379 4.44 7.06 -0.01
N VAL A 380 4.94 8.03 0.75
CA VAL A 380 4.08 9.00 1.47
C VAL A 380 3.37 10.00 0.55
N THR A 381 3.88 10.24 -0.66
CA THR A 381 3.37 11.26 -1.58
C THR A 381 2.45 10.67 -2.64
N PHE A 382 2.70 9.44 -3.06
CA PHE A 382 2.04 8.77 -4.17
C PHE A 382 0.50 8.75 -4.02
N TRP A 383 -0.02 8.17 -2.95
CA TRP A 383 -1.48 8.05 -2.75
C TRP A 383 -2.16 9.42 -2.62
N LEU A 384 -1.48 10.36 -1.97
CA LEU A 384 -1.99 11.72 -1.82
C LEU A 384 -2.09 12.38 -3.19
N MET A 385 -1.03 12.35 -3.98
CA MET A 385 -1.00 12.94 -5.30
C MET A 385 -2.01 12.28 -6.25
N LEU A 386 -2.19 10.96 -6.16
CA LEU A 386 -3.17 10.23 -6.95
C LEU A 386 -4.60 10.67 -6.63
N SER A 387 -4.90 11.02 -5.37
CA SER A 387 -6.20 11.54 -4.96
C SER A 387 -6.45 13.00 -5.38
N GLU A 388 -5.40 13.77 -5.64
CA GLU A 388 -5.44 15.20 -5.98
C GLU A 388 -5.45 15.45 -7.51
N ILE A 389 -4.89 14.54 -8.31
CA ILE A 389 -4.61 14.78 -9.74
C ILE A 389 -5.85 14.65 -10.64
N PHE A 390 -6.84 13.84 -10.25
CA PHE A 390 -7.99 13.55 -11.12
C PHE A 390 -9.11 14.58 -11.01
N PRO A 391 -9.67 15.04 -12.18
CA PRO A 391 -10.82 15.93 -12.23
C PRO A 391 -12.02 15.36 -11.47
N MET A 392 -12.79 16.22 -10.79
CA MET A 392 -13.88 15.80 -9.89
C MET A 392 -14.89 14.88 -10.59
N ARG A 393 -15.27 15.23 -11.82
CA ARG A 393 -16.28 14.51 -12.63
C ARG A 393 -15.91 13.06 -12.90
N VAL A 394 -14.63 12.77 -13.21
CA VAL A 394 -14.13 11.43 -13.58
C VAL A 394 -13.30 10.77 -12.49
N ARG A 395 -13.12 11.40 -11.33
CA ARG A 395 -12.20 10.97 -10.28
C ARG A 395 -12.38 9.52 -9.88
N GLY A 396 -13.61 9.07 -9.65
CA GLY A 396 -13.87 7.69 -9.24
C GLY A 396 -13.45 6.67 -10.30
N LEU A 397 -13.76 6.95 -11.57
CA LEU A 397 -13.38 6.11 -12.69
C LEU A 397 -11.86 6.11 -12.91
N ALA A 398 -11.27 7.29 -13.02
CA ALA A 398 -9.84 7.46 -13.29
C ALA A 398 -8.97 6.88 -12.16
N ASN A 399 -9.34 7.12 -10.90
CA ASN A 399 -8.64 6.54 -9.75
C ASN A 399 -8.75 5.01 -9.73
N GLY A 400 -9.92 4.45 -10.03
CA GLY A 400 -10.10 2.99 -10.11
C GLY A 400 -9.19 2.36 -11.17
N VAL A 401 -9.11 2.96 -12.36
CA VAL A 401 -8.19 2.51 -13.42
C VAL A 401 -6.73 2.67 -13.01
N ALA A 402 -6.37 3.80 -12.39
CA ALA A 402 -5.00 4.03 -11.94
C ALA A 402 -4.56 3.02 -10.87
N VAL A 403 -5.41 2.71 -9.90
CA VAL A 403 -5.14 1.70 -8.87
C VAL A 403 -5.03 0.30 -9.49
N PHE A 404 -5.88 -0.04 -10.46
CA PHE A 404 -5.74 -1.30 -11.20
C PHE A 404 -4.39 -1.37 -11.94
N CYS A 405 -4.00 -0.31 -12.66
CA CYS A 405 -2.71 -0.23 -13.34
C CYS A 405 -1.53 -0.29 -12.37
N ASN A 406 -1.67 0.30 -11.17
CA ASN A 406 -0.70 0.17 -10.10
C ASN A 406 -0.48 -1.31 -9.70
N TRP A 407 -1.55 -2.06 -9.45
CA TRP A 407 -1.45 -3.49 -9.15
C TRP A 407 -0.88 -4.30 -10.33
N MET A 408 -1.24 -3.95 -11.56
CA MET A 408 -0.66 -4.60 -12.75
C MET A 408 0.85 -4.34 -12.89
N GLY A 409 1.32 -3.14 -12.54
CA GLY A 409 2.75 -2.87 -12.42
C GLY A 409 3.43 -3.77 -11.38
N ASN A 410 2.78 -3.98 -10.23
CA ASN A 410 3.26 -4.91 -9.21
C ASN A 410 3.29 -6.37 -9.70
N VAL A 411 2.25 -6.81 -10.44
CA VAL A 411 2.20 -8.13 -11.09
C VAL A 411 3.45 -8.34 -11.96
N ILE A 412 3.79 -7.37 -12.80
CA ILE A 412 4.96 -7.45 -13.68
C ILE A 412 6.24 -7.62 -12.85
N VAL A 413 6.45 -6.79 -11.84
CA VAL A 413 7.65 -6.88 -10.99
C VAL A 413 7.70 -8.19 -10.23
N ALA A 414 6.61 -8.59 -9.57
CA ALA A 414 6.57 -9.82 -8.78
C ALA A 414 6.83 -11.08 -9.63
N PHE A 415 6.34 -11.08 -10.88
CA PHE A 415 6.54 -12.19 -11.81
C PHE A 415 7.95 -12.21 -12.41
N THR A 416 8.45 -11.05 -12.82
CA THR A 416 9.72 -11.00 -13.58
C THR A 416 10.95 -11.07 -12.68
N PHE A 417 10.88 -10.52 -11.46
CA PHE A 417 12.04 -10.35 -10.59
C PHE A 417 12.77 -11.67 -10.26
N PRO A 418 12.09 -12.76 -9.79
CA PRO A 418 12.80 -14.01 -9.45
C PRO A 418 13.43 -14.68 -10.66
N ASN A 419 12.75 -14.62 -11.81
CA ASN A 419 13.28 -15.20 -13.05
C ASN A 419 14.48 -14.40 -13.58
N LEU A 420 14.44 -13.06 -13.45
CA LEU A 420 15.55 -12.21 -13.85
C LEU A 420 16.76 -12.36 -12.92
N ILE A 421 16.56 -12.41 -11.60
CA ILE A 421 17.68 -12.56 -10.67
C ILE A 421 18.37 -13.92 -10.83
N GLU A 422 17.62 -14.97 -11.16
CA GLU A 422 18.17 -16.28 -11.49
C GLU A 422 18.97 -16.26 -12.80
N ALA A 423 18.44 -15.59 -13.84
CA ALA A 423 19.05 -15.57 -15.17
C ALA A 423 20.27 -14.64 -15.28
N ILE A 424 20.21 -13.45 -14.68
CA ILE A 424 21.21 -12.39 -14.87
C ILE A 424 21.81 -11.86 -13.55
N GLN A 425 21.47 -12.48 -12.42
CA GLN A 425 21.95 -12.14 -11.08
C GLN A 425 21.85 -10.63 -10.78
N GLY A 426 22.91 -10.01 -10.26
CA GLY A 426 22.94 -8.58 -9.92
C GLY A 426 22.70 -7.61 -11.08
N ASN A 427 22.83 -8.07 -12.33
CA ASN A 427 22.52 -7.21 -13.49
C ASN A 427 21.04 -6.80 -13.56
N VAL A 428 20.15 -7.51 -12.86
CA VAL A 428 18.73 -7.14 -12.72
C VAL A 428 18.58 -5.72 -12.19
N PHE A 429 19.46 -5.26 -11.30
CA PHE A 429 19.40 -3.92 -10.74
C PHE A 429 19.67 -2.83 -11.75
N PHE A 430 20.54 -3.09 -12.75
CA PHE A 430 20.73 -2.15 -13.88
C PHE A 430 19.51 -2.08 -14.78
N VAL A 431 18.79 -3.21 -14.98
CA VAL A 431 17.53 -3.21 -15.73
C VAL A 431 16.50 -2.34 -15.01
N PHE A 432 16.33 -2.52 -13.70
CA PHE A 432 15.43 -1.68 -12.92
C PHE A 432 15.91 -0.22 -12.85
N ALA A 433 17.21 0.06 -12.80
CA ALA A 433 17.75 1.42 -12.87
C ALA A 433 17.37 2.11 -14.18
N LEU A 434 17.45 1.42 -15.31
CA LEU A 434 17.05 1.94 -16.62
C LEU A 434 15.54 2.24 -16.68
N VAL A 435 14.70 1.34 -16.18
CA VAL A 435 13.25 1.56 -16.07
C VAL A 435 12.95 2.78 -15.19
N ASN A 436 13.66 2.91 -14.06
CA ASN A 436 13.52 4.03 -13.15
C ASN A 436 14.00 5.37 -13.76
N LEU A 437 15.01 5.37 -14.60
CA LEU A 437 15.42 6.55 -15.38
C LEU A 437 14.30 6.97 -16.34
N GLY A 438 13.66 6.03 -17.02
CA GLY A 438 12.48 6.31 -17.86
C GLY A 438 11.33 6.90 -17.04
N SER A 439 11.07 6.36 -15.84
CA SER A 439 10.06 6.88 -14.91
C SER A 439 10.41 8.30 -14.44
N LEU A 440 11.69 8.55 -14.12
CA LEU A 440 12.18 9.88 -13.73
C LEU A 440 11.98 10.90 -14.85
N ALA A 441 12.30 10.54 -16.09
CA ALA A 441 12.09 11.39 -17.26
C ALA A 441 10.59 11.70 -17.47
N PHE A 442 9.72 10.68 -17.32
CA PHE A 442 8.27 10.86 -17.39
C PHE A 442 7.77 11.82 -16.30
N TYR A 443 8.18 11.62 -15.05
CA TYR A 443 7.77 12.50 -13.94
C TYR A 443 8.31 13.92 -14.12
N ALA A 444 9.55 14.08 -14.54
CA ALA A 444 10.15 15.40 -14.79
C ALA A 444 9.44 16.16 -15.91
N ARG A 445 8.92 15.46 -16.93
CA ARG A 445 8.28 16.09 -18.09
C ARG A 445 6.79 16.35 -17.88
N PHE A 446 6.06 15.42 -17.27
CA PHE A 446 4.59 15.42 -17.30
C PHE A 446 3.93 15.66 -15.94
N LEU A 447 4.57 15.30 -14.82
CA LEU A 447 3.93 15.34 -13.52
C LEU A 447 3.67 16.79 -13.08
N PRO A 448 2.41 17.19 -12.81
CA PRO A 448 2.09 18.52 -12.30
C PRO A 448 2.40 18.63 -10.80
N GLU A 449 2.50 19.87 -10.31
CA GLU A 449 2.50 20.16 -8.87
C GLU A 449 1.04 20.26 -8.39
N THR A 450 0.73 19.62 -7.27
CA THR A 450 -0.62 19.65 -6.70
C THR A 450 -0.70 20.38 -5.38
N LYS A 451 0.44 20.62 -4.70
CA LYS A 451 0.47 21.25 -3.39
C LYS A 451 0.04 22.72 -3.44
N GLY A 452 -0.85 23.12 -2.54
CA GLY A 452 -1.24 24.51 -2.36
C GLY A 452 -2.38 24.98 -3.27
N HIS A 453 -2.95 24.08 -4.07
CA HIS A 453 -4.09 24.37 -4.92
C HIS A 453 -5.34 23.63 -4.43
N SER A 454 -6.50 24.27 -4.50
CA SER A 454 -7.77 23.56 -4.37
C SER A 454 -7.99 22.66 -5.60
N LEU A 455 -8.86 21.67 -5.47
CA LEU A 455 -9.14 20.75 -6.58
C LEU A 455 -9.71 21.47 -7.81
N GLU A 456 -10.54 22.48 -7.56
CA GLU A 456 -11.14 23.32 -8.60
C GLU A 456 -10.09 24.20 -9.29
N ALA A 457 -9.12 24.73 -8.52
CA ALA A 457 -8.00 25.49 -9.07
C ALA A 457 -7.09 24.60 -9.95
N LEU A 458 -6.80 23.36 -9.50
CA LEU A 458 -6.06 22.40 -10.29
C LEU A 458 -6.78 22.06 -11.61
N GLU A 459 -8.10 21.92 -11.55
CA GLU A 459 -8.90 21.61 -12.73
C GLU A 459 -8.81 22.74 -13.78
N ARG A 460 -8.89 24.00 -13.36
CA ARG A 460 -8.67 25.16 -14.24
C ARG A 460 -7.27 25.19 -14.83
N ILE A 461 -6.23 25.01 -14.01
CA ILE A 461 -4.83 24.95 -14.48
C ILE A 461 -4.65 23.82 -15.51
N PHE A 462 -5.28 22.67 -15.32
CA PHE A 462 -5.19 21.56 -16.26
C PHE A 462 -5.96 21.84 -17.55
N GLN A 463 -7.13 22.48 -17.47
CA GLN A 463 -7.84 22.93 -18.64
C GLN A 463 -6.97 23.90 -19.47
N GLU A 464 -6.44 24.95 -18.87
CA GLU A 464 -5.59 25.93 -19.57
C GLU A 464 -4.32 25.31 -20.17
N ARG A 465 -3.73 24.33 -19.48
CA ARG A 465 -2.47 23.71 -19.90
C ARG A 465 -2.63 22.61 -20.95
N TYR A 466 -3.77 21.94 -20.98
CA TYR A 466 -3.96 20.70 -21.75
C TYR A 466 -5.17 20.74 -22.72
N SER A 467 -5.87 21.87 -22.83
CA SER A 467 -6.90 22.09 -23.86
C SER A 467 -6.32 22.13 -25.26
#